data_552c26fc1b8c872c5e5b5b593b2e7cd0
#
_entry.id   552c26fc1b8c872c5e5b5b593b2e7cd0
#
_cell.length_a   1.000
_cell.length_b   1.000
_cell.length_c   1.000
_cell.angle_alpha   90.00
_cell.angle_beta   90.00
_cell.angle_gamma   90.00
#
_symmetry.space_group_name_H-M   'P 1'
#
loop_
_entity.id
_entity.type
_entity.pdbx_description
1 polymer ?
#
loop_
_entity_poly.entity_id
_entity_poly.type
_entity_poly.pdbx_seq_one_letter_code
_entity_poly.pdbx_strand_id
1 'polypeptide(L)'
;TMTFIRPPFNFETANAKVRAAEDAWNSRDPERVALAYSVDSDWRNRDQFLQGRDQIRRFLTGKWERELDYRLTKSLWSYTDNRIAVRFQYEYHDAGGRWYRAYGNELWEFDKDGLMRRREASINDVLIQESQRRFRWPAPGPRPSDDTGILDVQ
;
A
#
# COMPACT_ATOMS: atom_id res chain seq x y z
N THR A 1 -14.82 -4.94 17.42
CA THR A 1 -15.60 -4.19 16.43
C THR A 1 -14.76 -3.05 15.89
N MET A 2 -14.43 -3.10 14.63
CA MET A 2 -13.69 -2.01 14.01
C MET A 2 -14.62 -0.82 13.77
N THR A 3 -14.28 0.32 14.37
CA THR A 3 -14.94 1.57 14.03
C THR A 3 -14.45 2.01 12.66
N PHE A 4 -15.36 2.22 11.74
CA PHE A 4 -15.01 2.64 10.41
C PHE A 4 -14.66 4.13 10.41
N ILE A 5 -13.42 4.45 10.00
CA ILE A 5 -12.91 5.81 10.03
C ILE A 5 -13.38 6.58 8.80
N ARG A 6 -13.96 7.77 9.02
CA ARG A 6 -14.49 8.65 7.98
C ARG A 6 -13.80 10.00 8.02
N PRO A 7 -13.72 10.70 6.87
CA PRO A 7 -13.23 12.08 6.89
C PRO A 7 -14.21 13.01 7.65
N PRO A 8 -13.76 14.16 8.13
CA PRO A 8 -12.39 14.69 8.01
C PRO A 8 -11.42 13.96 8.92
N PHE A 9 -10.19 13.79 8.43
CA PHE A 9 -9.15 13.10 9.21
C PHE A 9 -8.46 14.05 10.18
N ASN A 10 -7.95 13.47 11.27
CA ASN A 10 -6.96 14.09 12.12
C ASN A 10 -5.68 13.26 12.08
N PHE A 11 -4.65 13.64 12.80
CA PHE A 11 -3.38 12.93 12.79
C PHE A 11 -3.55 11.45 13.15
N GLU A 12 -4.31 11.18 14.20
CA GLU A 12 -4.52 9.80 14.67
C GLU A 12 -5.28 8.96 13.62
N THR A 13 -6.39 9.51 13.08
CA THR A 13 -7.20 8.76 12.12
C THR A 13 -6.54 8.61 10.76
N ALA A 14 -5.75 9.62 10.34
CA ALA A 14 -4.95 9.50 9.12
C ALA A 14 -3.91 8.39 9.26
N ASN A 15 -3.19 8.33 10.39
CA ASN A 15 -2.24 7.26 10.66
C ASN A 15 -2.92 5.89 10.71
N ALA A 16 -4.12 5.81 11.29
CA ALA A 16 -4.86 4.56 11.35
C ALA A 16 -5.23 4.07 9.94
N LYS A 17 -5.61 4.99 9.03
CA LYS A 17 -5.88 4.62 7.62
C LYS A 17 -4.61 4.12 6.92
N VAL A 18 -3.48 4.78 7.15
CA VAL A 18 -2.19 4.36 6.57
C VAL A 18 -1.81 2.96 7.06
N ARG A 19 -1.94 2.70 8.37
CA ARG A 19 -1.62 1.39 8.95
C ARG A 19 -2.57 0.31 8.44
N ALA A 20 -3.86 0.62 8.34
CA ALA A 20 -4.84 -0.34 7.82
C ALA A 20 -4.53 -0.72 6.37
N ALA A 21 -4.12 0.24 5.54
CA ALA A 21 -3.72 -0.04 4.17
C ALA A 21 -2.45 -0.89 4.12
N GLU A 22 -1.44 -0.57 4.92
CA GLU A 22 -0.23 -1.38 5.00
C GLU A 22 -0.56 -2.83 5.38
N ASP A 23 -1.38 -3.04 6.40
CA ASP A 23 -1.74 -4.37 6.85
C ASP A 23 -2.54 -5.14 5.79
N ALA A 24 -3.47 -4.47 5.11
CA ALA A 24 -4.26 -5.10 4.05
C ALA A 24 -3.38 -5.55 2.88
N TRP A 25 -2.47 -4.69 2.42
CA TRP A 25 -1.58 -5.03 1.31
C TRP A 25 -0.58 -6.12 1.70
N ASN A 26 -0.09 -6.12 2.94
CA ASN A 26 0.79 -7.18 3.44
C ASN A 26 0.10 -8.54 3.55
N SER A 27 -1.23 -8.58 3.59
CA SER A 27 -1.96 -9.85 3.52
C SER A 27 -1.86 -10.51 2.15
N ARG A 28 -1.54 -9.75 1.11
CA ARG A 28 -1.51 -10.20 -0.29
C ARG A 28 -2.83 -10.83 -0.73
N ASP A 29 -3.93 -10.34 -0.19
CA ASP A 29 -5.27 -10.81 -0.49
C ASP A 29 -6.02 -9.73 -1.28
N PRO A 30 -6.20 -9.92 -2.62
CA PRO A 30 -6.88 -8.94 -3.45
C PRO A 30 -8.30 -8.61 -2.98
N GLU A 31 -9.02 -9.59 -2.45
CA GLU A 31 -10.38 -9.39 -1.96
C GLU A 31 -10.39 -8.46 -0.74
N ARG A 32 -9.49 -8.70 0.20
CA ARG A 32 -9.36 -7.86 1.38
C ARG A 32 -8.99 -6.42 1.02
N VAL A 33 -8.01 -6.26 0.13
CA VAL A 33 -7.57 -4.92 -0.30
C VAL A 33 -8.70 -4.19 -1.00
N ALA A 34 -9.42 -4.86 -1.90
CA ALA A 34 -10.49 -4.24 -2.68
C ALA A 34 -11.59 -3.62 -1.82
N LEU A 35 -11.84 -4.17 -0.63
CA LEU A 35 -12.90 -3.67 0.26
C LEU A 35 -12.61 -2.28 0.83
N ALA A 36 -11.37 -1.81 0.79
CA ALA A 36 -11.01 -0.48 1.24
C ALA A 36 -11.37 0.64 0.24
N TYR A 37 -11.74 0.25 -0.98
CA TYR A 37 -12.00 1.17 -2.08
C TYR A 37 -13.48 1.23 -2.40
N SER A 38 -13.93 2.41 -2.85
CA SER A 38 -15.31 2.56 -3.31
C SER A 38 -15.55 1.70 -4.55
N VAL A 39 -16.82 1.37 -4.79
CA VAL A 39 -17.23 0.49 -5.91
C VAL A 39 -16.73 1.03 -7.25
N ASP A 40 -16.71 2.36 -7.38
CA ASP A 40 -16.32 3.08 -8.60
C ASP A 40 -14.94 3.76 -8.47
N SER A 41 -14.10 3.28 -7.56
CA SER A 41 -12.80 3.91 -7.28
C SER A 41 -11.94 4.04 -8.53
N ASP A 42 -11.27 5.18 -8.66
CA ASP A 42 -10.34 5.45 -9.75
C ASP A 42 -8.91 5.33 -9.27
N TRP A 43 -8.09 4.60 -10.02
CA TRP A 43 -6.69 4.39 -9.71
C TRP A 43 -5.79 4.77 -10.88
N ARG A 44 -4.65 5.37 -10.56
CA ARG A 44 -3.46 5.30 -11.39
C ARG A 44 -2.38 4.60 -10.58
N ASN A 45 -1.83 3.52 -11.13
CA ASN A 45 -0.68 2.84 -10.55
C ASN A 45 0.43 2.82 -11.61
N ARG A 46 1.48 3.61 -11.41
CA ARG A 46 2.51 3.85 -12.43
C ARG A 46 1.86 4.44 -13.69
N ASP A 47 1.89 3.72 -14.81
CA ASP A 47 1.27 4.11 -16.08
C ASP A 47 -0.04 3.37 -16.36
N GLN A 48 -0.57 2.64 -15.39
CA GLN A 48 -1.82 1.88 -15.53
C GLN A 48 -2.97 2.61 -14.86
N PHE A 49 -4.10 2.64 -15.54
CA PHE A 49 -5.33 3.30 -15.08
C PHE A 49 -6.39 2.24 -14.87
N LEU A 50 -6.99 2.24 -13.69
CA LEU A 50 -7.98 1.24 -13.29
C LEU A 50 -9.23 1.94 -12.77
N GLN A 51 -10.38 1.29 -12.97
CA GLN A 51 -11.64 1.76 -12.43
C GLN A 51 -12.42 0.58 -11.86
N GLY A 52 -12.87 0.74 -10.61
CA GLY A 52 -13.73 -0.23 -9.94
C GLY A 52 -13.01 -1.41 -9.33
N ARG A 53 -13.72 -2.07 -8.41
CA ARG A 53 -13.13 -3.15 -7.60
C ARG A 53 -12.70 -4.36 -8.43
N ASP A 54 -13.41 -4.68 -9.51
CA ASP A 54 -13.04 -5.84 -10.33
C ASP A 54 -11.69 -5.65 -11.02
N GLN A 55 -11.44 -4.46 -11.55
CA GLN A 55 -10.15 -4.14 -12.16
C GLN A 55 -9.04 -4.11 -11.10
N ILE A 56 -9.33 -3.59 -9.91
CA ILE A 56 -8.39 -3.57 -8.79
C ILE A 56 -8.01 -5.00 -8.39
N ARG A 57 -8.99 -5.90 -8.24
CA ARG A 57 -8.72 -7.31 -7.90
C ARG A 57 -7.82 -7.99 -8.92
N ARG A 58 -8.10 -7.80 -10.21
CA ARG A 58 -7.30 -8.40 -11.29
C ARG A 58 -5.87 -7.86 -11.28
N PHE A 59 -5.72 -6.56 -11.08
CA PHE A 59 -4.41 -5.93 -10.97
C PHE A 59 -3.61 -6.53 -9.82
N LEU A 60 -4.21 -6.63 -8.64
CA LEU A 60 -3.55 -7.13 -7.44
C LEU A 60 -3.21 -8.61 -7.56
N THR A 61 -4.09 -9.41 -8.16
CA THR A 61 -3.82 -10.82 -8.42
C THR A 61 -2.56 -10.97 -9.27
N GLY A 62 -2.46 -10.23 -10.36
CA GLY A 62 -1.28 -10.25 -11.23
C GLY A 62 -0.03 -9.73 -10.53
N LYS A 63 -0.18 -8.68 -9.72
CA LYS A 63 0.94 -8.11 -8.97
C LYS A 63 1.60 -9.16 -8.07
N TRP A 64 0.83 -9.87 -7.27
CA TRP A 64 1.41 -10.82 -6.31
C TRP A 64 1.74 -12.18 -6.91
N GLU A 65 1.35 -12.45 -8.14
CA GLU A 65 1.90 -13.55 -8.93
C GLU A 65 3.32 -13.25 -9.41
N ARG A 66 3.65 -11.97 -9.64
CA ARG A 66 4.96 -11.54 -10.14
C ARG A 66 5.89 -11.05 -9.04
N GLU A 67 5.35 -10.42 -8.01
CA GLU A 67 6.13 -9.84 -6.92
C GLU A 67 6.09 -10.80 -5.73
N LEU A 68 7.11 -11.64 -5.65
CA LEU A 68 7.17 -12.74 -4.69
C LEU A 68 7.80 -12.28 -3.38
N ASP A 69 7.39 -12.90 -2.28
CA ASP A 69 7.86 -12.57 -0.92
C ASP A 69 7.69 -11.09 -0.56
N TYR A 70 6.64 -10.48 -1.04
CA TYR A 70 6.31 -9.07 -0.90
C TYR A 70 6.12 -8.66 0.57
N ARG A 71 6.78 -7.56 0.94
CA ARG A 71 6.63 -6.91 2.24
C ARG A 71 6.64 -5.41 2.05
N LEU A 72 5.69 -4.73 2.68
CA LEU A 72 5.41 -3.31 2.47
C LEU A 72 5.45 -2.55 3.77
N THR A 73 5.97 -1.33 3.71
CA THR A 73 5.86 -0.37 4.80
C THR A 73 5.36 0.97 4.25
N LYS A 74 4.40 1.56 4.94
CA LYS A 74 3.82 2.86 4.60
C LYS A 74 4.00 3.85 5.73
N SER A 75 4.12 5.13 5.38
CA SER A 75 4.27 6.22 6.34
C SER A 75 3.40 7.40 5.91
N LEU A 76 2.67 7.97 6.87
CA LEU A 76 1.90 9.18 6.63
C LEU A 76 2.84 10.34 6.31
N TRP A 77 2.62 11.02 5.17
CA TRP A 77 3.37 12.22 4.83
C TRP A 77 2.62 13.49 5.27
N SER A 78 1.36 13.59 4.85
CA SER A 78 0.48 14.69 5.28
C SER A 78 -0.98 14.33 5.01
N TYR A 79 -1.89 15.10 5.56
CA TYR A 79 -3.31 14.92 5.34
C TYR A 79 -4.02 16.26 5.39
N THR A 80 -5.17 16.32 4.75
CA THR A 80 -6.08 17.47 4.88
C THR A 80 -7.49 16.99 4.50
N ASP A 81 -8.47 17.29 5.35
CA ASP A 81 -9.88 16.94 5.14
C ASP A 81 -10.06 15.46 4.77
N ASN A 82 -10.39 15.15 3.50
CA ASN A 82 -10.60 13.78 3.02
C ASN A 82 -9.43 13.23 2.21
N ARG A 83 -8.24 13.84 2.32
CA ARG A 83 -7.05 13.47 1.54
C ARG A 83 -5.90 13.08 2.44
N ILE A 84 -5.15 12.07 2.00
CA ILE A 84 -3.95 11.60 2.70
C ILE A 84 -2.84 11.40 1.67
N ALA A 85 -1.66 11.94 1.95
CA ALA A 85 -0.46 11.69 1.17
C ALA A 85 0.41 10.70 1.93
N VAL A 86 0.96 9.71 1.22
CA VAL A 86 1.65 8.57 1.80
C VAL A 86 2.98 8.34 1.10
N ARG A 87 3.98 8.02 1.88
CA ARG A 87 5.26 7.51 1.39
C ARG A 87 5.32 6.02 1.70
N PHE A 88 5.81 5.20 0.75
CA PHE A 88 5.92 3.77 0.99
C PHE A 88 7.16 3.17 0.34
N GLN A 89 7.57 2.03 0.88
CA GLN A 89 8.60 1.19 0.31
C GLN A 89 8.13 -0.25 0.41
N TYR A 90 8.46 -1.07 -0.59
CA TYR A 90 8.23 -2.50 -0.48
C TYR A 90 9.36 -3.28 -1.15
N GLU A 91 9.55 -4.50 -0.67
CA GLU A 91 10.56 -5.39 -1.21
C GLU A 91 9.91 -6.66 -1.74
N TYR A 92 10.45 -7.17 -2.81
CA TYR A 92 9.98 -8.39 -3.46
C TYR A 92 11.08 -8.94 -4.36
N HIS A 93 10.93 -10.19 -4.78
CA HIS A 93 11.77 -10.72 -5.84
C HIS A 93 10.92 -11.19 -7.01
N ASP A 94 11.51 -11.26 -8.19
CA ASP A 94 10.86 -11.81 -9.38
C ASP A 94 11.06 -13.34 -9.45
N ALA A 95 10.52 -13.97 -10.50
CA ALA A 95 10.63 -15.39 -10.70
C ALA A 95 12.08 -15.86 -10.95
N GLY A 96 12.95 -14.95 -11.37
CA GLY A 96 14.37 -15.22 -11.56
C GLY A 96 15.21 -15.05 -10.30
N GLY A 97 14.59 -14.71 -9.18
CA GLY A 97 15.30 -14.53 -7.91
C GLY A 97 15.97 -13.18 -7.74
N ARG A 98 15.68 -12.21 -8.61
CA ARG A 98 16.22 -10.85 -8.49
C ARG A 98 15.38 -10.05 -7.50
N TRP A 99 16.06 -9.41 -6.53
CA TRP A 99 15.40 -8.62 -5.50
C TRP A 99 15.33 -7.15 -5.88
N TYR A 100 14.23 -6.53 -5.48
CA TYR A 100 13.97 -5.10 -5.71
C TYR A 100 13.47 -4.46 -4.44
N ARG A 101 13.81 -3.19 -4.26
CA ARG A 101 13.13 -2.28 -3.33
C ARG A 101 12.44 -1.21 -4.13
N ALA A 102 11.13 -1.15 -4.01
CA ALA A 102 10.32 -0.14 -4.66
C ALA A 102 10.14 1.05 -3.72
N TYR A 103 10.32 2.24 -4.26
CA TYR A 103 10.15 3.52 -3.56
C TYR A 103 8.95 4.22 -4.16
N GLY A 104 7.95 4.53 -3.35
CA GLY A 104 6.72 5.09 -3.87
C GLY A 104 6.13 6.20 -3.04
N ASN A 105 5.38 7.04 -3.74
CA ASN A 105 4.54 8.07 -3.15
C ASN A 105 3.13 7.89 -3.68
N GLU A 106 2.14 8.07 -2.82
CA GLU A 106 0.76 7.97 -3.28
C GLU A 106 -0.12 9.05 -2.67
N LEU A 107 -1.16 9.37 -3.41
CA LEU A 107 -2.17 10.34 -3.02
C LEU A 107 -3.50 9.63 -2.94
N TRP A 108 -4.17 9.78 -1.80
CA TRP A 108 -5.46 9.16 -1.52
C TRP A 108 -6.54 10.22 -1.33
N GLU A 109 -7.72 9.93 -1.87
CA GLU A 109 -8.92 10.72 -1.59
C GLU A 109 -10.05 9.77 -1.21
N PHE A 110 -10.79 10.12 -0.16
CA PHE A 110 -11.83 9.27 0.42
C PHE A 110 -13.21 9.88 0.19
N ASP A 111 -14.23 9.02 0.09
CA ASP A 111 -15.62 9.46 0.09
C ASP A 111 -16.09 9.70 1.54
N LYS A 112 -17.32 10.17 1.68
CA LYS A 112 -17.90 10.50 3.00
C LYS A 112 -18.06 9.28 3.91
N ASP A 113 -18.08 8.09 3.33
CA ASP A 113 -18.24 6.82 4.08
C ASP A 113 -16.87 6.26 4.50
N GLY A 114 -15.78 6.89 4.09
CA GLY A 114 -14.43 6.46 4.45
C GLY A 114 -13.83 5.43 3.51
N LEU A 115 -14.44 5.19 2.35
CA LEU A 115 -13.85 4.36 1.30
C LEU A 115 -12.98 5.22 0.40
N MET A 116 -11.84 4.68 -0.04
CA MET A 116 -10.95 5.40 -0.93
C MET A 116 -11.53 5.41 -2.34
N ARG A 117 -11.83 6.60 -2.85
CA ARG A 117 -12.43 6.77 -4.17
C ARG A 117 -11.43 7.11 -5.25
N ARG A 118 -10.22 7.53 -4.86
CA ARG A 118 -9.15 7.87 -5.80
C ARG A 118 -7.80 7.55 -5.19
N ARG A 119 -6.95 6.92 -5.99
CA ARG A 119 -5.57 6.62 -5.61
C ARG A 119 -4.67 6.88 -6.80
N GLU A 120 -3.59 7.63 -6.56
CA GLU A 120 -2.53 7.85 -7.55
C GLU A 120 -1.22 7.43 -6.92
N ALA A 121 -0.51 6.49 -7.57
CA ALA A 121 0.75 5.98 -7.05
C ALA A 121 1.85 6.06 -8.11
N SER A 122 2.94 6.71 -7.73
CA SER A 122 4.17 6.78 -8.53
C SER A 122 5.24 5.95 -7.83
N ILE A 123 5.88 5.04 -8.56
CA ILE A 123 6.74 4.02 -7.97
C ILE A 123 7.98 3.82 -8.84
N ASN A 124 9.15 3.76 -8.20
CA ASN A 124 10.42 3.42 -8.84
C ASN A 124 10.98 2.17 -8.20
N ASP A 125 11.31 1.16 -9.00
CA ASP A 125 11.95 -0.06 -8.51
C ASP A 125 13.48 0.08 -8.61
N VAL A 126 14.14 -0.31 -7.53
CA VAL A 126 15.60 -0.32 -7.47
C VAL A 126 16.06 -1.76 -7.27
N LEU A 127 16.90 -2.25 -8.18
CA LEU A 127 17.51 -3.57 -8.05
C LEU A 127 18.46 -3.57 -6.84
N ILE A 128 18.28 -4.55 -5.97
CA ILE A 128 19.11 -4.73 -4.78
C ILE A 128 19.64 -6.16 -4.73
N GLN A 129 20.63 -6.39 -3.88
CA GLN A 129 21.05 -7.75 -3.55
C GLN A 129 20.18 -8.28 -2.42
N GLU A 130 20.03 -9.59 -2.32
CA GLU A 130 19.27 -10.19 -1.24
C GLU A 130 19.78 -9.75 0.13
N SER A 131 21.11 -9.64 0.28
CA SER A 131 21.73 -9.20 1.53
C SER A 131 21.36 -7.76 1.94
N GLN A 132 20.83 -6.97 1.00
CA GLN A 132 20.42 -5.58 1.25
C GLN A 132 18.96 -5.46 1.67
N ARG A 133 18.24 -6.56 1.75
CA ARG A 133 16.84 -6.55 2.19
C ARG A 133 16.73 -6.01 3.61
N ARG A 134 15.69 -5.18 3.82
CA ARG A 134 15.37 -4.59 5.13
C ARG A 134 14.15 -5.24 5.78
N PHE A 135 13.23 -5.76 4.96
CA PHE A 135 11.95 -6.28 5.45
C PHE A 135 12.00 -7.80 5.47
N ARG A 136 12.06 -8.38 6.69
CA ARG A 136 12.31 -9.82 6.86
C ARG A 136 11.33 -10.51 7.81
N TRP A 137 10.24 -9.82 8.18
CA TRP A 137 9.21 -10.44 9.02
C TRP A 137 8.51 -11.58 8.27
N PRO A 138 7.86 -12.54 8.99
CA PRO A 138 7.14 -13.62 8.33
C PRO A 138 6.03 -13.08 7.42
N ALA A 139 5.99 -13.54 6.19
CA ALA A 139 5.03 -13.09 5.18
C ALA A 139 4.26 -14.28 4.61
N PRO A 140 2.96 -14.11 4.24
CA PRO A 140 2.20 -12.86 4.35
C PRO A 140 1.87 -12.52 5.81
N GLY A 141 1.71 -11.21 6.07
CA GLY A 141 1.33 -10.78 7.40
C GLY A 141 1.79 -9.37 7.72
N PRO A 142 1.24 -8.78 8.79
CA PRO A 142 1.52 -7.40 9.14
C PRO A 142 2.96 -7.20 9.60
N ARG A 143 3.45 -5.99 9.39
CA ARG A 143 4.75 -5.58 9.92
C ARG A 143 4.70 -5.62 11.44
N PRO A 144 5.70 -6.25 12.12
CA PRO A 144 5.75 -6.30 13.58
C PRO A 144 5.81 -4.90 14.21
N SER A 145 5.30 -4.79 15.43
CA SER A 145 5.25 -3.50 16.15
C SER A 145 6.65 -2.97 16.49
N ASP A 146 7.65 -3.83 16.57
CA ASP A 146 9.04 -3.45 16.87
C ASP A 146 9.84 -3.10 15.62
N ASP A 147 9.25 -3.22 14.44
CA ASP A 147 9.87 -2.81 13.17
C ASP A 147 9.65 -1.32 12.96
N THR A 148 10.75 -0.59 12.72
CA THR A 148 10.71 0.87 12.58
C THR A 148 10.08 1.36 11.27
N GLY A 149 9.89 0.46 10.30
CA GLY A 149 9.32 0.82 9.00
C GLY A 149 10.30 1.57 8.11
N ILE A 150 9.81 2.62 7.45
CA ILE A 150 10.62 3.43 6.53
C ILE A 150 11.66 4.23 7.31
N LEU A 151 12.91 4.14 6.89
CA LEU A 151 13.97 4.99 7.38
C LEU A 151 14.05 6.26 6.53
N ASP A 152 14.46 7.37 7.14
CA ASP A 152 14.57 8.65 6.44
C ASP A 152 15.69 8.67 5.40
N VAL A 153 16.66 7.80 5.55
CA VAL A 153 17.73 7.61 4.56
C VAL A 153 17.54 6.27 3.86
N GLN A 154 18.05 6.18 2.67
CA GLN A 154 17.93 4.97 1.84
C GLN A 154 18.68 3.80 2.45
#